data_fcc7e764d31e275d6d477bbf4126920c
#
_entry.id   fcc7e764d31e275d6d477bbf4126920c
#
_cell.length_a   1.000
_cell.length_b   1.000
_cell.length_c   1.000
_cell.angle_alpha   90.00
_cell.angle_beta   90.00
_cell.angle_gamma   90.00
#
_symmetry.space_group_name_H-M   'P 1'
#
loop_
_entity.id
_entity.type
_entity.pdbx_description
1 polymer ?
#
loop_
_entity_poly.entity_id
_entity_poly.type
_entity_poly.pdbx_seq_one_letter_code
_entity_poly.pdbx_strand_id
1 'polypeptide(L)'
;MQVAPEKVQAAIRAATISYSATPTIAVQGEVQAPAKTAAALADVRAQAERALAMPVQIQANGQTFTPPREEKAQWLVLGTDESGKTELRIDSEKLQTYLANVVNAQAGRAAGTTKIQLQNGREVSRETGEPGLSVNAPPLIELLSNYLLKGVGRPPFIAEMVEIAPKISYNGWYTATRDGLQAYIDNKARWNTWISIQQLDGEKWTVGARDIESVVSGSTYKLYVALYLFKEMNEGRRDWSTPILGTTTSACFDRMTIASTNPCAEEWLNQFGRVNLNNYLYSRGFSGATTFTNPTAAHTSARDLTKFMVGLETGTLVSGAQRDRLLSSLGRHPYRYGIPTGSKGQVWDKVGFVWNYVNDAAIVRHPRGTYVMTIMTRGQSYGAIAAMTREIERIMYP
;
A
#
# COMPACT_ATOMS: atom_id res chain seq x y z
N MET A 1 -11.81 -44.20 31.25
CA MET A 1 -11.36 -45.62 31.12
C MET A 1 -10.63 -45.72 29.79
N GLN A 2 -9.34 -45.96 29.78
CA GLN A 2 -8.55 -46.23 28.59
C GLN A 2 -8.17 -47.69 28.53
N VAL A 3 -8.30 -48.30 27.38
CA VAL A 3 -7.85 -49.64 27.12
C VAL A 3 -6.61 -49.54 26.23
N ALA A 4 -5.48 -50.08 26.68
CA ALA A 4 -4.25 -50.06 25.88
C ALA A 4 -4.44 -50.98 24.66
N PRO A 5 -4.04 -50.52 23.45
CA PRO A 5 -4.21 -51.28 22.22
C PRO A 5 -3.58 -52.71 22.29
N GLU A 6 -2.47 -52.84 23.02
CA GLU A 6 -1.77 -54.13 23.21
C GLU A 6 -2.61 -55.11 24.01
N LYS A 7 -3.40 -54.66 25.00
CA LYS A 7 -4.33 -55.51 25.76
C LYS A 7 -5.50 -56.00 24.91
N VAL A 8 -5.98 -55.15 24.00
CA VAL A 8 -7.01 -55.50 23.01
C VAL A 8 -6.47 -56.60 22.06
N GLN A 9 -5.28 -56.37 21.53
CA GLN A 9 -4.63 -57.34 20.64
C GLN A 9 -4.35 -58.70 21.33
N ALA A 10 -3.88 -58.66 22.57
CA ALA A 10 -3.64 -59.87 23.35
C ALA A 10 -4.94 -60.63 23.63
N ALA A 11 -6.02 -59.93 23.98
CA ALA A 11 -7.32 -60.54 24.22
C ALA A 11 -7.92 -61.16 22.93
N ILE A 12 -7.75 -60.49 21.79
CA ILE A 12 -8.17 -61.02 20.47
C ILE A 12 -7.37 -62.29 20.11
N ARG A 13 -6.05 -62.32 20.36
CA ARG A 13 -5.20 -63.50 20.08
C ARG A 13 -5.49 -64.67 20.99
N ALA A 14 -5.92 -64.37 22.23
CA ALA A 14 -6.25 -65.40 23.22
C ALA A 14 -7.67 -65.94 23.05
N ALA A 15 -8.52 -65.29 22.31
CA ALA A 15 -9.89 -65.70 22.08
C ALA A 15 -9.92 -66.96 21.19
N THR A 16 -10.42 -68.09 21.71
CA THR A 16 -10.67 -69.33 20.95
C THR A 16 -11.83 -69.10 20.02
N ILE A 17 -11.59 -69.11 18.69
CA ILE A 17 -12.64 -68.96 17.68
C ILE A 17 -13.50 -70.20 17.67
N SER A 18 -14.71 -70.15 18.19
CA SER A 18 -15.74 -71.18 17.97
C SER A 18 -16.67 -70.68 16.84
N TYR A 19 -17.11 -71.61 15.99
CA TYR A 19 -17.96 -71.31 14.80
C TYR A 19 -19.41 -70.92 15.15
N SER A 20 -19.71 -70.56 16.37
CA SER A 20 -21.04 -70.08 16.77
C SER A 20 -20.97 -68.57 17.05
N ALA A 21 -21.95 -67.88 16.54
CA ALA A 21 -22.22 -66.42 16.52
C ALA A 21 -21.49 -65.50 17.51
N THR A 22 -20.86 -64.43 16.97
CA THR A 22 -20.32 -63.26 17.63
C THR A 22 -19.59 -63.48 18.96
N PRO A 23 -18.27 -63.76 18.96
CA PRO A 23 -17.52 -63.87 20.20
C PRO A 23 -17.46 -62.57 20.97
N THR A 24 -17.87 -62.60 22.23
CA THR A 24 -17.69 -61.46 23.14
C THR A 24 -16.32 -61.56 23.81
N ILE A 25 -15.43 -60.62 23.53
CA ILE A 25 -14.09 -60.59 24.11
C ILE A 25 -14.11 -59.57 25.26
N ALA A 26 -13.93 -60.03 26.50
CA ALA A 26 -13.81 -59.16 27.66
C ALA A 26 -12.40 -58.58 27.74
N VAL A 27 -12.26 -57.28 27.68
CA VAL A 27 -11.00 -56.55 27.86
C VAL A 27 -11.07 -55.76 29.17
N GLN A 28 -10.12 -56.06 30.09
CA GLN A 28 -10.02 -55.27 31.32
C GLN A 28 -9.37 -53.91 31.03
N GLY A 29 -10.12 -52.84 31.24
CA GLY A 29 -9.60 -51.49 31.18
C GLY A 29 -8.99 -51.06 32.52
N GLU A 30 -7.91 -50.35 32.48
CA GLU A 30 -7.36 -49.68 33.66
C GLU A 30 -8.05 -48.33 33.87
N VAL A 31 -8.49 -48.08 35.09
CA VAL A 31 -8.98 -46.75 35.49
C VAL A 31 -7.76 -45.86 35.73
N GLN A 32 -7.48 -45.01 34.81
CA GLN A 32 -6.46 -43.98 34.99
C GLN A 32 -7.05 -42.87 35.86
N ALA A 33 -6.45 -42.60 36.97
CA ALA A 33 -6.85 -41.53 37.84
C ALA A 33 -6.67 -40.17 37.09
N PRO A 34 -7.60 -39.20 37.18
CA PRO A 34 -7.41 -37.90 36.58
C PRO A 34 -6.15 -37.24 37.13
N ALA A 35 -5.39 -36.55 36.26
CA ALA A 35 -4.14 -35.89 36.65
C ALA A 35 -4.35 -34.83 37.74
N LYS A 36 -5.59 -34.30 37.87
CA LYS A 36 -6.00 -33.36 38.91
C LYS A 36 -7.22 -33.92 39.65
N THR A 37 -7.01 -34.34 40.90
CA THR A 37 -8.08 -34.85 41.76
C THR A 37 -8.80 -33.68 42.48
N ALA A 38 -10.03 -33.93 42.93
CA ALA A 38 -10.77 -32.94 43.74
C ALA A 38 -10.01 -32.50 45.01
N ALA A 39 -9.28 -33.43 45.64
CA ALA A 39 -8.43 -33.14 46.80
C ALA A 39 -7.24 -32.22 46.44
N ALA A 40 -6.61 -32.45 45.29
CA ALA A 40 -5.49 -31.60 44.83
C ALA A 40 -5.93 -30.16 44.46
N LEU A 41 -7.21 -29.95 44.18
CA LEU A 41 -7.77 -28.63 43.85
C LEU A 41 -8.53 -27.97 44.98
N ALA A 42 -8.58 -28.59 46.19
CA ALA A 42 -9.36 -28.08 47.33
C ALA A 42 -8.97 -26.66 47.71
N ASP A 43 -7.66 -26.36 47.82
CA ASP A 43 -7.14 -25.03 48.16
C ASP A 43 -7.47 -23.99 47.11
N VAL A 44 -7.31 -24.31 45.81
CA VAL A 44 -7.61 -23.43 44.71
C VAL A 44 -9.09 -23.11 44.64
N ARG A 45 -9.95 -24.14 44.88
CA ARG A 45 -11.39 -23.96 44.98
C ARG A 45 -11.76 -23.02 46.14
N ALA A 46 -11.21 -23.23 47.33
CA ALA A 46 -11.45 -22.36 48.47
C ALA A 46 -10.99 -20.91 48.22
N GLN A 47 -9.88 -20.74 47.48
CA GLN A 47 -9.39 -19.44 47.07
C GLN A 47 -10.35 -18.76 46.05
N ALA A 48 -10.86 -19.49 45.07
CA ALA A 48 -11.84 -19.01 44.11
C ALA A 48 -13.15 -18.59 44.79
N GLU A 49 -13.68 -19.40 45.70
CA GLU A 49 -14.87 -19.06 46.46
C GLU A 49 -14.71 -17.79 47.29
N ARG A 50 -13.54 -17.61 47.94
CA ARG A 50 -13.23 -16.36 48.66
C ARG A 50 -13.21 -15.17 47.69
N ALA A 51 -12.50 -15.25 46.56
CA ALA A 51 -12.46 -14.20 45.56
C ALA A 51 -13.87 -13.81 45.05
N LEU A 52 -14.71 -14.79 44.79
CA LEU A 52 -16.09 -14.56 44.37
C LEU A 52 -16.98 -13.92 45.46
N ALA A 53 -16.72 -14.18 46.74
CA ALA A 53 -17.43 -13.59 47.86
C ALA A 53 -16.99 -12.15 48.15
N MET A 54 -15.79 -11.74 47.71
CA MET A 54 -15.28 -10.38 47.94
C MET A 54 -16.11 -9.34 47.21
N PRO A 55 -16.54 -8.23 47.91
CA PRO A 55 -17.22 -7.14 47.23
C PRO A 55 -16.27 -6.40 46.31
N VAL A 56 -16.66 -6.14 45.06
CA VAL A 56 -15.96 -5.28 44.12
C VAL A 56 -16.82 -4.09 43.78
N GLN A 57 -16.31 -2.90 43.98
CA GLN A 57 -16.90 -1.64 43.55
C GLN A 57 -15.86 -0.85 42.80
N ILE A 58 -16.15 -0.49 41.54
CA ILE A 58 -15.30 0.32 40.67
C ILE A 58 -15.99 1.68 40.53
N GLN A 59 -15.27 2.75 40.81
CA GLN A 59 -15.74 4.11 40.55
C GLN A 59 -15.01 4.68 39.34
N ALA A 60 -15.76 5.12 38.32
CA ALA A 60 -15.25 5.72 37.12
C ALA A 60 -16.13 6.91 36.72
N ASN A 61 -15.53 8.08 36.55
CA ASN A 61 -16.24 9.30 36.14
C ASN A 61 -17.55 9.55 36.91
N GLY A 62 -17.50 9.43 38.24
CA GLY A 62 -18.66 9.64 39.13
C GLY A 62 -19.71 8.51 39.17
N GLN A 63 -19.52 7.46 38.40
CA GLN A 63 -20.39 6.28 38.39
C GLN A 63 -19.79 5.13 39.19
N THR A 64 -20.64 4.27 39.77
CA THR A 64 -20.19 3.09 40.52
C THR A 64 -20.68 1.82 39.83
N PHE A 65 -19.76 0.89 39.61
CA PHE A 65 -19.99 -0.40 38.99
C PHE A 65 -19.72 -1.52 39.98
N THR A 66 -20.67 -2.43 40.12
CA THR A 66 -20.58 -3.57 41.01
C THR A 66 -20.78 -4.84 40.18
N PRO A 67 -19.67 -5.49 39.75
CA PRO A 67 -19.79 -6.69 38.94
C PRO A 67 -20.46 -7.82 39.71
N PRO A 68 -21.45 -8.51 39.12
CA PRO A 68 -22.10 -9.65 39.77
C PRO A 68 -21.12 -10.83 39.92
N ARG A 69 -21.50 -11.82 40.75
CA ARG A 69 -20.68 -13.01 41.02
C ARG A 69 -20.30 -13.75 39.72
N GLU A 70 -21.27 -13.88 38.84
CA GLU A 70 -21.11 -14.60 37.55
C GLU A 70 -20.08 -13.91 36.66
N GLU A 71 -20.04 -12.59 36.64
CA GLU A 71 -19.03 -11.82 35.91
C GLU A 71 -17.63 -12.01 36.52
N LYS A 72 -17.53 -11.92 37.85
CA LYS A 72 -16.24 -12.18 38.55
C LYS A 72 -15.73 -13.60 38.31
N ALA A 73 -16.63 -14.57 38.18
CA ALA A 73 -16.28 -15.95 37.89
C ALA A 73 -15.62 -16.12 36.51
N GLN A 74 -16.00 -15.31 35.53
CA GLN A 74 -15.36 -15.33 34.20
C GLN A 74 -13.93 -14.84 34.23
N TRP A 75 -13.56 -13.98 35.18
CA TRP A 75 -12.19 -13.45 35.33
C TRP A 75 -11.25 -14.43 35.96
N LEU A 76 -11.75 -15.48 36.62
CA LEU A 76 -10.94 -16.47 37.34
C LEU A 76 -10.60 -17.65 36.42
N VAL A 77 -9.31 -17.96 36.30
CA VAL A 77 -8.81 -19.08 35.50
C VAL A 77 -7.78 -19.89 36.30
N LEU A 78 -7.68 -21.18 35.96
CA LEU A 78 -6.66 -22.05 36.52
C LEU A 78 -5.38 -21.91 35.69
N GLY A 79 -4.27 -21.57 36.34
CA GLY A 79 -2.95 -21.57 35.79
C GLY A 79 -2.06 -22.66 36.40
N THR A 80 -0.81 -22.68 36.02
CA THR A 80 0.24 -23.52 36.61
C THR A 80 1.43 -22.64 36.97
N ASP A 81 1.92 -22.70 38.17
CA ASP A 81 3.11 -21.98 38.60
C ASP A 81 4.40 -22.64 38.06
N GLU A 82 5.57 -22.03 38.34
CA GLU A 82 6.87 -22.52 37.89
C GLU A 82 7.22 -23.93 38.44
N SER A 83 6.61 -24.32 39.58
CA SER A 83 6.78 -25.65 40.17
C SER A 83 5.86 -26.72 39.61
N GLY A 84 4.96 -26.36 38.68
CA GLY A 84 3.94 -27.23 38.12
C GLY A 84 2.67 -27.34 38.97
N LYS A 85 2.56 -26.62 40.08
CA LYS A 85 1.37 -26.59 40.95
C LYS A 85 0.27 -25.77 40.34
N THR A 86 -0.98 -26.24 40.44
CA THR A 86 -2.15 -25.46 39.97
C THR A 86 -2.40 -24.27 40.90
N GLU A 87 -2.55 -23.11 40.29
CA GLU A 87 -2.88 -21.85 40.99
C GLU A 87 -4.07 -21.13 40.34
N LEU A 88 -4.70 -20.26 41.12
CA LEU A 88 -5.75 -19.35 40.63
C LEU A 88 -5.09 -18.10 40.03
N ARG A 89 -5.52 -17.72 38.84
CA ARG A 89 -5.07 -16.50 38.14
C ARG A 89 -6.25 -15.65 37.73
N ILE A 90 -5.99 -14.37 37.42
CA ILE A 90 -6.95 -13.50 36.74
C ILE A 90 -6.70 -13.58 35.23
N ASP A 91 -7.76 -13.78 34.47
CA ASP A 91 -7.79 -13.60 33.02
C ASP A 91 -7.90 -12.09 32.73
N SER A 92 -6.75 -11.47 32.49
CA SER A 92 -6.68 -10.03 32.25
C SER A 92 -7.46 -9.60 31.00
N GLU A 93 -7.59 -10.45 29.97
CA GLU A 93 -8.33 -10.13 28.74
C GLU A 93 -9.84 -10.05 29.03
N LYS A 94 -10.38 -10.99 29.81
CA LYS A 94 -11.80 -10.96 30.20
C LYS A 94 -12.10 -9.79 31.11
N LEU A 95 -11.24 -9.50 32.08
CA LEU A 95 -11.38 -8.33 32.94
C LEU A 95 -11.31 -7.04 32.12
N GLN A 96 -10.36 -6.93 31.19
CA GLN A 96 -10.26 -5.79 30.26
C GLN A 96 -11.52 -5.66 29.41
N THR A 97 -12.09 -6.77 28.93
CA THR A 97 -13.34 -6.80 28.19
C THR A 97 -14.51 -6.24 28.98
N TYR A 98 -14.62 -6.63 30.26
CA TYR A 98 -15.61 -6.05 31.19
C TYR A 98 -15.41 -4.54 31.35
N LEU A 99 -14.18 -4.09 31.61
CA LEU A 99 -13.85 -2.69 31.75
C LEU A 99 -14.18 -1.89 30.48
N ALA A 100 -13.97 -2.45 29.31
CA ALA A 100 -14.28 -1.80 28.04
C ALA A 100 -15.78 -1.75 27.77
N ASN A 101 -16.48 -2.89 27.91
CA ASN A 101 -17.86 -3.05 27.44
C ASN A 101 -18.89 -2.59 28.48
N VAL A 102 -18.54 -2.56 29.76
CA VAL A 102 -19.46 -2.17 30.84
C VAL A 102 -19.06 -0.84 31.44
N VAL A 103 -17.84 -0.76 31.98
CA VAL A 103 -17.40 0.45 32.71
C VAL A 103 -17.17 1.60 31.73
N ASN A 104 -16.33 1.38 30.71
CA ASN A 104 -15.99 2.43 29.76
C ASN A 104 -17.16 2.81 28.85
N ALA A 105 -18.05 1.87 28.51
CA ALA A 105 -19.23 2.16 27.71
C ALA A 105 -20.20 3.15 28.39
N GLN A 106 -20.22 3.19 29.73
CA GLN A 106 -21.07 4.09 30.50
C GLN A 106 -20.35 5.30 31.05
N ALA A 107 -19.15 5.12 31.60
CA ALA A 107 -18.36 6.19 32.24
C ALA A 107 -17.47 6.95 31.25
N GLY A 108 -17.15 6.34 30.09
CA GLY A 108 -16.35 6.93 29.05
C GLY A 108 -17.13 7.78 28.07
N ARG A 109 -16.41 8.41 27.18
CA ARG A 109 -16.94 9.15 26.02
C ARG A 109 -16.07 8.87 24.83
N ALA A 110 -16.68 8.52 23.69
CA ALA A 110 -15.92 8.35 22.44
C ALA A 110 -15.29 9.68 22.02
N ALA A 111 -14.05 9.60 21.49
CA ALA A 111 -13.40 10.75 20.90
C ALA A 111 -14.17 11.19 19.64
N GLY A 112 -14.35 12.49 19.48
CA GLY A 112 -14.88 13.11 18.28
C GLY A 112 -13.92 13.01 17.09
N THR A 113 -14.24 13.73 16.03
CA THR A 113 -13.38 13.82 14.83
C THR A 113 -13.08 15.28 14.56
N THR A 114 -11.81 15.65 14.59
CA THR A 114 -11.33 16.93 14.05
C THR A 114 -11.38 16.87 12.54
N LYS A 115 -12.19 17.71 11.92
CA LYS A 115 -12.31 17.81 10.46
C LYS A 115 -11.47 18.99 9.97
N ILE A 116 -10.51 18.72 9.10
CA ILE A 116 -9.63 19.72 8.51
C ILE A 116 -9.95 19.82 7.02
N GLN A 117 -10.29 21.04 6.57
CA GLN A 117 -10.52 21.32 5.16
C GLN A 117 -9.25 21.92 4.54
N LEU A 118 -8.83 21.35 3.42
CA LEU A 118 -7.63 21.79 2.69
C LEU A 118 -8.02 22.31 1.31
N GLN A 119 -7.57 23.51 0.97
CA GLN A 119 -7.63 24.04 -0.38
C GLN A 119 -6.19 24.20 -0.91
N ASN A 120 -5.90 23.62 -2.05
CA ASN A 120 -4.55 23.64 -2.63
C ASN A 120 -3.47 23.16 -1.62
N GLY A 121 -3.80 22.16 -0.80
CA GLY A 121 -2.92 21.61 0.22
C GLY A 121 -2.73 22.48 1.48
N ARG A 122 -3.39 23.63 1.58
CA ARG A 122 -3.36 24.51 2.75
C ARG A 122 -4.64 24.39 3.55
N GLU A 123 -4.53 24.41 4.85
CA GLU A 123 -5.69 24.41 5.74
C GLU A 123 -6.47 25.74 5.58
N VAL A 124 -7.77 25.61 5.30
CA VAL A 124 -8.69 26.75 5.16
C VAL A 124 -9.79 26.74 6.21
N SER A 125 -10.05 25.61 6.84
CA SER A 125 -11.02 25.48 7.91
C SER A 125 -10.67 24.29 8.81
N ARG A 126 -10.96 24.44 10.11
CA ARG A 126 -10.82 23.40 11.13
C ARG A 126 -12.05 23.39 12.03
N GLU A 127 -12.68 22.23 12.14
CA GLU A 127 -13.68 21.90 13.14
C GLU A 127 -13.05 20.93 14.13
N THR A 128 -12.72 21.40 15.32
CA THR A 128 -12.04 20.58 16.34
C THR A 128 -13.02 19.60 16.96
N GLY A 129 -12.68 18.32 16.94
CA GLY A 129 -13.43 17.27 17.62
C GLY A 129 -13.21 17.35 19.13
N GLU A 130 -14.23 16.97 19.91
CA GLU A 130 -14.10 16.85 21.36
C GLU A 130 -13.20 15.68 21.74
N PRO A 131 -12.30 15.82 22.74
CA PRO A 131 -11.55 14.70 23.27
C PRO A 131 -12.48 13.62 23.81
N GLY A 132 -12.13 12.37 23.62
CA GLY A 132 -12.75 11.24 24.27
C GLY A 132 -12.26 11.09 25.72
N LEU A 133 -12.92 10.24 26.48
CA LEU A 133 -12.53 9.87 27.84
C LEU A 133 -12.64 8.36 27.99
N SER A 134 -11.61 7.72 28.52
CA SER A 134 -11.55 6.26 28.69
C SER A 134 -10.93 5.87 30.00
N VAL A 135 -11.31 4.72 30.50
CA VAL A 135 -10.67 4.11 31.68
C VAL A 135 -9.25 3.68 31.33
N ASN A 136 -8.29 4.06 32.17
CA ASN A 136 -6.94 3.50 32.17
C ASN A 136 -6.98 2.08 32.76
N ALA A 137 -7.24 1.07 31.90
CA ALA A 137 -7.48 -0.30 32.35
C ALA A 137 -6.28 -0.99 33.03
N PRO A 138 -5.02 -0.87 32.56
CA PRO A 138 -3.90 -1.65 33.11
C PRO A 138 -3.70 -1.49 34.63
N PRO A 139 -3.62 -0.29 35.22
CA PRO A 139 -3.47 -0.14 36.66
C PRO A 139 -4.66 -0.69 37.44
N LEU A 140 -5.88 -0.53 36.91
CA LEU A 140 -7.10 -1.02 37.55
C LEU A 140 -7.16 -2.56 37.54
N ILE A 141 -6.74 -3.20 36.45
CA ILE A 141 -6.61 -4.66 36.34
C ILE A 141 -5.62 -5.18 37.39
N GLU A 142 -4.49 -4.54 37.56
CA GLU A 142 -3.52 -4.92 38.56
C GLU A 142 -4.08 -4.80 39.99
N LEU A 143 -4.74 -3.68 40.33
CA LEU A 143 -5.37 -3.47 41.64
C LEU A 143 -6.44 -4.54 41.91
N LEU A 144 -7.32 -4.80 40.98
CA LEU A 144 -8.38 -5.81 41.12
C LEU A 144 -7.83 -7.22 41.22
N SER A 145 -6.76 -7.53 40.46
CA SER A 145 -6.07 -8.83 40.54
C SER A 145 -5.43 -9.06 41.91
N ASN A 146 -4.72 -8.07 42.43
CA ASN A 146 -4.13 -8.16 43.76
C ASN A 146 -5.17 -8.26 44.88
N TYR A 147 -6.30 -7.54 44.72
CA TYR A 147 -7.40 -7.65 45.65
C TYR A 147 -8.03 -9.05 45.66
N LEU A 148 -8.46 -9.54 44.52
CA LEU A 148 -9.17 -10.81 44.40
C LEU A 148 -8.30 -12.02 44.75
N LEU A 149 -7.02 -12.01 44.39
CA LEU A 149 -6.11 -13.14 44.62
C LEU A 149 -5.43 -13.11 45.98
N LYS A 150 -5.05 -11.92 46.45
CA LYS A 150 -4.20 -11.75 47.66
C LYS A 150 -4.90 -11.01 48.81
N GLY A 151 -6.08 -10.44 48.61
CA GLY A 151 -6.78 -9.63 49.61
C GLY A 151 -6.13 -8.25 49.84
N VAL A 152 -5.30 -7.80 48.93
CA VAL A 152 -4.59 -6.51 49.05
C VAL A 152 -5.43 -5.38 48.45
N GLY A 153 -5.73 -4.37 49.24
CA GLY A 153 -6.61 -3.26 48.84
C GLY A 153 -8.02 -3.38 49.43
N ARG A 154 -8.87 -2.42 49.12
CA ARG A 154 -10.27 -2.39 49.53
C ARG A 154 -11.09 -1.52 48.58
N PRO A 155 -12.36 -1.88 48.29
CA PRO A 155 -13.24 -1.03 47.53
C PRO A 155 -13.59 0.29 48.23
N PRO A 156 -13.99 1.35 47.50
CA PRO A 156 -14.08 1.39 46.04
C PRO A 156 -12.73 1.54 45.37
N PHE A 157 -12.59 0.88 44.19
CA PHE A 157 -11.41 1.03 43.32
C PHE A 157 -11.67 2.19 42.34
N ILE A 158 -10.88 3.24 42.44
CA ILE A 158 -11.03 4.41 41.59
C ILE A 158 -10.35 4.13 40.24
N ALA A 159 -11.12 4.14 39.17
CA ALA A 159 -10.58 4.06 37.82
C ALA A 159 -10.03 5.43 37.40
N GLU A 160 -8.77 5.48 37.06
CA GLU A 160 -8.19 6.64 36.40
C GLU A 160 -8.83 6.80 35.02
N MET A 161 -9.25 8.02 34.71
CA MET A 161 -9.80 8.37 33.40
C MET A 161 -8.73 9.10 32.60
N VAL A 162 -8.52 8.67 31.35
CA VAL A 162 -7.53 9.27 30.42
C VAL A 162 -8.23 9.86 29.22
N GLU A 163 -7.74 10.98 28.74
CA GLU A 163 -8.23 11.61 27.52
C GLU A 163 -7.75 10.86 26.29
N ILE A 164 -8.64 10.69 25.32
CA ILE A 164 -8.35 10.16 24.00
C ILE A 164 -8.44 11.31 23.01
N ALA A 165 -7.32 11.57 22.30
CA ALA A 165 -7.29 12.61 21.29
C ALA A 165 -8.32 12.34 20.16
N PRO A 166 -8.97 13.40 19.64
CA PRO A 166 -9.87 13.28 18.50
C PRO A 166 -9.19 12.67 17.30
N LYS A 167 -9.93 11.88 16.52
CA LYS A 167 -9.46 11.41 15.22
C LYS A 167 -9.33 12.59 14.26
N ILE A 168 -8.33 12.58 13.37
CA ILE A 168 -8.17 13.63 12.36
C ILE A 168 -8.69 13.11 11.03
N SER A 169 -9.59 13.87 10.40
CA SER A 169 -10.09 13.64 9.06
C SER A 169 -9.75 14.82 8.16
N TYR A 170 -9.12 14.55 7.03
CA TYR A 170 -8.78 15.58 6.04
C TYR A 170 -9.74 15.47 4.85
N ASN A 171 -10.30 16.60 4.44
CA ASN A 171 -11.02 16.75 3.18
C ASN A 171 -10.33 17.86 2.37
N GLY A 172 -9.85 17.54 1.16
CA GLY A 172 -9.07 18.46 0.37
C GLY A 172 -9.55 18.53 -1.07
N TRP A 173 -9.41 19.72 -1.66
CA TRP A 173 -9.66 19.97 -3.08
C TRP A 173 -8.61 20.91 -3.67
N TYR A 174 -8.46 20.86 -4.98
CA TYR A 174 -7.58 21.74 -5.75
C TYR A 174 -8.44 22.60 -6.67
N THR A 175 -8.16 23.89 -6.70
CA THR A 175 -8.86 24.82 -7.58
C THR A 175 -8.51 24.55 -9.05
N ALA A 176 -9.47 24.82 -9.94
CA ALA A 176 -9.29 24.71 -11.39
C ALA A 176 -8.50 25.90 -11.93
N THR A 177 -7.28 26.04 -11.48
CA THR A 177 -6.32 27.09 -11.83
C THR A 177 -4.93 26.48 -12.00
N ARG A 178 -4.03 27.20 -12.68
CA ARG A 178 -2.63 26.81 -12.78
C ARG A 178 -2.01 26.54 -11.40
N ASP A 179 -2.29 27.38 -10.42
CA ASP A 179 -1.72 27.27 -9.07
C ASP A 179 -2.34 26.09 -8.30
N GLY A 180 -3.63 25.77 -8.52
CA GLY A 180 -4.25 24.57 -7.99
C GLY A 180 -3.65 23.29 -8.59
N LEU A 181 -3.37 23.29 -9.90
CA LEU A 181 -2.68 22.20 -10.56
C LEU A 181 -1.24 22.05 -10.03
N GLN A 182 -0.49 23.17 -9.91
CA GLN A 182 0.86 23.14 -9.34
C GLN A 182 0.85 22.59 -7.91
N ALA A 183 -0.06 23.06 -7.07
CA ALA A 183 -0.19 22.54 -5.69
C ALA A 183 -0.50 21.04 -5.64
N TYR A 184 -1.32 20.54 -6.57
CA TYR A 184 -1.61 19.10 -6.69
C TYR A 184 -0.36 18.30 -7.04
N ILE A 185 0.36 18.69 -8.10
CA ILE A 185 1.55 17.97 -8.56
C ILE A 185 2.70 18.07 -7.55
N ASP A 186 2.86 19.18 -6.82
CA ASP A 186 3.84 19.32 -5.74
C ASP A 186 3.55 18.36 -4.60
N ASN A 187 2.28 18.16 -4.26
CA ASN A 187 1.87 17.18 -3.26
C ASN A 187 2.16 15.73 -3.72
N LYS A 188 1.99 15.44 -5.03
CA LYS A 188 2.24 14.11 -5.59
C LYS A 188 3.71 13.81 -5.87
N ALA A 189 4.50 14.82 -6.22
CA ALA A 189 5.92 14.68 -6.56
C ALA A 189 6.85 14.53 -5.34
N ARG A 190 6.33 14.04 -4.20
CA ARG A 190 7.16 13.72 -3.05
C ARG A 190 8.04 12.51 -3.40
N TRP A 191 9.11 12.33 -2.77
CA TRP A 191 10.11 11.23 -2.76
C TRP A 191 10.33 10.38 -4.03
N ASN A 192 9.30 10.03 -4.79
CA ASN A 192 9.37 8.99 -5.83
C ASN A 192 8.51 9.26 -7.07
N THR A 193 8.14 10.52 -7.32
CA THR A 193 7.37 10.92 -8.50
C THR A 193 7.91 12.23 -9.07
N TRP A 194 7.98 12.30 -10.39
CA TRP A 194 8.47 13.44 -11.17
C TRP A 194 7.42 13.73 -12.25
N ILE A 195 6.92 14.96 -12.29
CA ILE A 195 5.79 15.34 -13.15
C ILE A 195 6.12 16.58 -13.95
N SER A 196 5.83 16.57 -15.25
CA SER A 196 5.89 17.74 -16.12
C SER A 196 4.67 17.78 -17.01
N ILE A 197 4.00 18.93 -17.10
CA ILE A 197 2.78 19.14 -17.89
C ILE A 197 2.91 20.44 -18.66
N GLN A 198 2.56 20.41 -19.95
CA GLN A 198 2.46 21.60 -20.79
C GLN A 198 1.17 21.55 -21.60
N GLN A 199 0.29 22.50 -21.39
CA GLN A 199 -0.91 22.73 -22.19
C GLN A 199 -0.54 23.48 -23.47
N LEU A 200 -0.98 23.01 -24.63
CA LEU A 200 -0.59 23.55 -25.92
C LEU A 200 -1.57 24.59 -26.45
N ASP A 201 -2.81 24.54 -26.02
CA ASP A 201 -3.87 25.48 -26.35
C ASP A 201 -4.60 25.94 -25.06
N GLY A 202 -5.58 26.81 -25.18
CA GLY A 202 -6.27 27.43 -24.05
C GLY A 202 -5.35 28.36 -23.25
N GLU A 203 -5.31 28.17 -21.93
CA GLU A 203 -4.52 28.99 -20.98
C GLU A 203 -3.00 28.75 -21.07
N LYS A 204 -2.57 27.72 -21.80
CA LYS A 204 -1.15 27.34 -22.03
C LYS A 204 -0.35 27.19 -20.74
N TRP A 205 -0.95 26.58 -19.73
CA TRP A 205 -0.27 26.31 -18.47
C TRP A 205 0.95 25.41 -18.66
N THR A 206 2.03 25.78 -17.99
CA THR A 206 3.20 24.94 -17.82
C THR A 206 3.45 24.79 -16.33
N VAL A 207 3.46 23.56 -15.86
CA VAL A 207 3.72 23.21 -14.47
C VAL A 207 4.68 22.02 -14.39
N GLY A 208 5.49 21.98 -13.35
CA GLY A 208 6.44 20.91 -13.14
C GLY A 208 6.77 20.73 -11.66
N ALA A 209 6.99 19.49 -11.26
CA ALA A 209 7.39 19.17 -9.91
C ALA A 209 8.49 18.12 -9.96
N ARG A 210 9.70 18.44 -9.48
CA ARG A 210 10.93 17.67 -9.60
C ARG A 210 11.29 17.29 -11.05
N ASP A 211 10.72 17.95 -11.99
CA ASP A 211 10.67 17.59 -13.42
C ASP A 211 12.02 17.73 -14.15
N ILE A 212 13.01 18.40 -13.54
CA ILE A 212 14.38 18.54 -14.07
C ILE A 212 15.35 17.46 -13.57
N GLU A 213 14.96 16.67 -12.59
CA GLU A 213 15.84 15.65 -12.01
C GLU A 213 16.09 14.50 -12.99
N SER A 214 17.32 13.97 -12.95
CA SER A 214 17.72 12.82 -13.76
C SER A 214 17.20 11.52 -13.17
N VAL A 215 16.38 10.81 -13.93
CA VAL A 215 15.66 9.61 -13.50
C VAL A 215 15.89 8.49 -14.52
N VAL A 216 15.91 7.25 -14.08
CA VAL A 216 15.98 6.07 -14.95
C VAL A 216 14.81 6.09 -15.93
N SER A 217 15.13 6.12 -17.24
CA SER A 217 14.16 6.31 -18.30
C SER A 217 13.24 5.10 -18.55
N GLY A 218 13.72 3.86 -18.23
CA GLY A 218 13.10 2.67 -18.80
C GLY A 218 13.00 2.81 -20.32
N SER A 219 12.02 2.17 -20.95
CA SER A 219 11.85 2.20 -22.41
C SER A 219 11.45 3.56 -23.01
N THR A 220 11.26 4.63 -22.21
CA THR A 220 11.03 5.96 -22.78
C THR A 220 12.26 6.48 -23.54
N TYR A 221 13.47 5.99 -23.23
CA TYR A 221 14.70 6.34 -23.98
C TYR A 221 14.60 6.06 -25.48
N LYS A 222 13.74 5.13 -25.91
CA LYS A 222 13.56 4.76 -27.32
C LYS A 222 13.00 5.90 -28.17
N LEU A 223 12.39 6.90 -27.56
CA LEU A 223 12.02 8.14 -28.23
C LEU A 223 13.28 8.88 -28.75
N TYR A 224 14.31 8.97 -27.95
CA TYR A 224 15.57 9.63 -28.32
C TYR A 224 16.36 8.84 -29.37
N VAL A 225 16.29 7.49 -29.29
CA VAL A 225 16.87 6.61 -30.33
C VAL A 225 16.14 6.83 -31.67
N ALA A 226 14.81 6.92 -31.67
CA ALA A 226 14.03 7.25 -32.85
C ALA A 226 14.39 8.62 -33.44
N LEU A 227 14.58 9.61 -32.57
CA LEU A 227 15.01 10.96 -33.00
C LEU A 227 16.37 10.95 -33.70
N TYR A 228 17.34 10.22 -33.17
CA TYR A 228 18.65 10.09 -33.83
C TYR A 228 18.58 9.28 -35.11
N LEU A 229 17.76 8.25 -35.18
CA LEU A 229 17.50 7.50 -36.41
C LEU A 229 16.93 8.41 -37.52
N PHE A 230 16.01 9.29 -37.17
CA PHE A 230 15.48 10.28 -38.11
C PHE A 230 16.55 11.27 -38.61
N LYS A 231 17.50 11.67 -37.75
CA LYS A 231 18.68 12.43 -38.17
C LYS A 231 19.48 11.66 -39.20
N GLU A 232 19.79 10.39 -38.94
CA GLU A 232 20.58 9.53 -39.87
C GLU A 232 19.86 9.40 -41.24
N MET A 233 18.53 9.28 -41.23
CA MET A 233 17.72 9.26 -42.45
C MET A 233 17.75 10.59 -43.20
N ASN A 234 17.60 11.71 -42.49
CA ASN A 234 17.60 13.04 -43.09
C ASN A 234 18.96 13.40 -43.69
N GLU A 235 20.04 12.81 -43.20
CA GLU A 235 21.43 12.94 -43.72
C GLU A 235 21.75 11.88 -44.78
N GLY A 236 20.80 11.08 -45.22
CA GLY A 236 20.94 10.08 -46.29
C GLY A 236 21.79 8.86 -45.92
N ARG A 237 22.15 8.68 -44.66
CA ARG A 237 22.93 7.52 -44.20
C ARG A 237 22.11 6.25 -44.02
N ARG A 238 20.81 6.37 -43.92
CA ARG A 238 19.85 5.27 -43.77
C ARG A 238 18.50 5.60 -44.41
N ASP A 239 17.75 4.54 -44.68
CA ASP A 239 16.36 4.62 -45.06
C ASP A 239 15.54 3.50 -44.38
N TRP A 240 14.26 3.39 -44.67
CA TRP A 240 13.40 2.37 -44.10
C TRP A 240 13.75 0.93 -44.54
N SER A 241 14.44 0.77 -45.67
CA SER A 241 14.86 -0.52 -46.21
C SER A 241 16.22 -0.98 -45.66
N THR A 242 17.03 -0.07 -45.12
CA THR A 242 18.38 -0.35 -44.59
C THR A 242 18.37 -1.55 -43.65
N PRO A 243 19.19 -2.60 -43.89
CA PRO A 243 19.21 -3.82 -43.07
C PRO A 243 19.70 -3.57 -41.65
N ILE A 244 19.10 -4.26 -40.68
CA ILE A 244 19.50 -4.29 -39.29
C ILE A 244 18.99 -5.58 -38.62
N LEU A 245 19.85 -6.32 -37.92
CA LEU A 245 19.49 -7.55 -37.16
C LEU A 245 18.67 -8.55 -38.00
N GLY A 246 19.07 -8.76 -39.28
CA GLY A 246 18.37 -9.70 -40.17
C GLY A 246 16.99 -9.26 -40.64
N THR A 247 16.64 -7.98 -40.43
CA THR A 247 15.38 -7.37 -40.87
C THR A 247 15.61 -5.97 -41.44
N THR A 248 14.56 -5.19 -41.69
CA THR A 248 14.69 -3.81 -42.17
C THR A 248 14.59 -2.81 -41.03
N THR A 249 15.12 -1.60 -41.23
CA THR A 249 14.93 -0.46 -40.32
C THR A 249 13.45 -0.21 -40.01
N SER A 250 12.57 -0.35 -41.01
CA SER A 250 11.10 -0.22 -40.81
C SER A 250 10.56 -1.21 -39.80
N ALA A 251 10.87 -2.50 -39.94
CA ALA A 251 10.39 -3.53 -39.02
C ALA A 251 11.02 -3.40 -37.61
N CYS A 252 12.31 -3.02 -37.56
CA CYS A 252 13.01 -2.77 -36.30
C CYS A 252 12.43 -1.56 -35.54
N PHE A 253 12.10 -0.50 -36.28
CA PHE A 253 11.44 0.67 -35.72
C PHE A 253 10.08 0.31 -35.05
N ASP A 254 9.25 -0.49 -35.72
CA ASP A 254 7.98 -0.93 -35.17
C ASP A 254 8.17 -1.83 -33.94
N ARG A 255 9.14 -2.75 -33.95
CA ARG A 255 9.50 -3.55 -32.76
C ARG A 255 9.93 -2.68 -31.57
N MET A 256 10.70 -1.62 -31.81
CA MET A 256 11.17 -0.70 -30.79
C MET A 256 10.06 0.19 -30.25
N THR A 257 9.21 0.75 -31.12
CA THR A 257 8.25 1.80 -30.73
C THR A 257 6.89 1.23 -30.34
N ILE A 258 6.39 0.18 -31.00
CA ILE A 258 5.12 -0.46 -30.72
C ILE A 258 5.28 -1.55 -29.66
N ALA A 259 6.07 -2.60 -29.94
CA ALA A 259 6.26 -3.71 -29.01
C ALA A 259 7.24 -3.39 -27.87
N SER A 260 7.92 -2.26 -27.96
CA SER A 260 8.89 -1.78 -26.96
C SER A 260 10.05 -2.77 -26.67
N THR A 261 10.42 -3.61 -27.64
CA THR A 261 11.52 -4.56 -27.51
C THR A 261 12.88 -3.86 -27.52
N ASN A 262 13.89 -4.45 -26.89
CA ASN A 262 15.22 -3.84 -26.70
C ASN A 262 16.19 -4.04 -27.87
N PRO A 263 16.26 -5.21 -28.55
CA PRO A 263 17.37 -5.52 -29.45
C PRO A 263 17.62 -4.45 -30.52
N CYS A 264 16.57 -3.93 -31.16
CA CYS A 264 16.71 -2.90 -32.20
C CYS A 264 17.21 -1.56 -31.63
N ALA A 265 16.71 -1.17 -30.46
CA ALA A 265 17.13 0.06 -29.79
C ALA A 265 18.61 -0.03 -29.37
N GLU A 266 19.01 -1.16 -28.80
CA GLU A 266 20.38 -1.40 -28.33
C GLU A 266 21.37 -1.44 -29.50
N GLU A 267 20.99 -2.10 -30.60
CA GLU A 267 21.82 -2.14 -31.80
C GLU A 267 22.04 -0.72 -32.40
N TRP A 268 20.96 0.09 -32.47
CA TRP A 268 21.12 1.48 -32.89
C TRP A 268 21.99 2.29 -31.92
N LEU A 269 21.86 2.09 -30.61
CA LEU A 269 22.72 2.76 -29.62
C LEU A 269 24.21 2.38 -29.82
N ASN A 270 24.48 1.12 -30.17
CA ASN A 270 25.85 0.65 -30.47
C ASN A 270 26.37 1.30 -31.75
N GLN A 271 25.57 1.35 -32.82
CA GLN A 271 25.95 1.94 -34.11
C GLN A 271 26.11 3.46 -34.04
N PHE A 272 25.21 4.17 -33.32
CA PHE A 272 25.28 5.63 -33.22
C PHE A 272 26.37 6.10 -32.26
N GLY A 273 26.65 5.32 -31.23
CA GLY A 273 27.50 5.71 -30.11
C GLY A 273 26.76 6.58 -29.09
N ARG A 274 26.83 6.20 -27.84
CA ARG A 274 26.08 6.85 -26.74
C ARG A 274 26.50 8.32 -26.54
N VAL A 275 27.79 8.63 -26.72
CA VAL A 275 28.32 10.01 -26.65
C VAL A 275 27.78 10.87 -27.80
N ASN A 276 27.74 10.33 -29.01
CA ASN A 276 27.21 11.03 -30.17
C ASN A 276 25.71 11.34 -30.00
N LEU A 277 24.94 10.36 -29.47
CA LEU A 277 23.54 10.58 -29.14
C LEU A 277 23.36 11.69 -28.09
N ASN A 278 24.14 11.66 -27.00
CA ASN A 278 24.09 12.73 -25.99
C ASN A 278 24.39 14.10 -26.62
N ASN A 279 25.48 14.21 -27.39
CA ASN A 279 25.87 15.47 -28.04
C ASN A 279 24.77 16.00 -28.99
N TYR A 280 24.14 15.09 -29.76
CA TYR A 280 23.01 15.45 -30.60
C TYR A 280 21.82 15.95 -29.80
N LEU A 281 21.45 15.27 -28.72
CA LEU A 281 20.34 15.70 -27.86
C LEU A 281 20.61 17.06 -27.21
N TYR A 282 21.84 17.32 -26.77
CA TYR A 282 22.23 18.64 -26.25
C TYR A 282 22.11 19.73 -27.32
N SER A 283 22.53 19.45 -28.57
CA SER A 283 22.36 20.41 -29.70
C SER A 283 20.88 20.67 -30.02
N ARG A 284 19.98 19.74 -29.65
CA ARG A 284 18.51 19.92 -29.76
C ARG A 284 17.89 20.56 -28.52
N GLY A 285 18.73 20.97 -27.54
CA GLY A 285 18.36 21.68 -26.33
C GLY A 285 17.74 20.77 -25.24
N PHE A 286 18.02 19.47 -25.26
CA PHE A 286 17.75 18.59 -24.12
C PHE A 286 18.77 18.84 -23.02
N SER A 287 18.38 18.63 -21.77
CA SER A 287 19.24 18.90 -20.63
C SER A 287 20.26 17.77 -20.37
N GLY A 288 21.24 18.03 -19.51
CA GLY A 288 22.17 17.01 -19.03
C GLY A 288 21.54 15.92 -18.18
N ALA A 289 20.26 16.06 -17.78
CA ALA A 289 19.51 15.02 -17.13
C ALA A 289 19.21 13.84 -18.07
N THR A 290 19.16 14.12 -19.40
CA THR A 290 19.03 13.08 -20.44
C THR A 290 20.41 12.60 -20.88
N THR A 291 20.77 11.37 -20.51
CA THR A 291 22.06 10.80 -20.80
C THR A 291 22.01 9.29 -21.05
N PHE A 292 22.89 8.84 -21.97
CA PHE A 292 23.09 7.44 -22.33
C PHE A 292 24.44 6.89 -21.87
N THR A 293 25.26 7.72 -21.24
CA THR A 293 26.60 7.32 -20.74
C THR A 293 26.59 6.98 -19.25
N ASN A 294 25.44 7.01 -18.58
CA ASN A 294 25.35 6.49 -17.23
C ASN A 294 25.60 4.97 -17.25
N PRO A 295 26.46 4.42 -16.37
CA PRO A 295 26.86 3.01 -16.42
C PRO A 295 25.74 2.03 -16.11
N THR A 296 24.68 2.46 -15.41
CA THR A 296 23.60 1.56 -14.99
C THR A 296 22.45 1.50 -15.99
N ALA A 297 22.01 2.64 -16.52
CA ALA A 297 20.89 2.73 -17.45
C ALA A 297 20.87 4.10 -18.16
N ALA A 298 20.10 4.22 -19.23
CA ALA A 298 19.75 5.53 -19.78
C ALA A 298 18.88 6.30 -18.79
N HIS A 299 19.17 7.59 -18.62
CA HIS A 299 18.45 8.50 -17.77
C HIS A 299 17.81 9.63 -18.58
N THR A 300 16.77 10.23 -18.04
CA THR A 300 16.12 11.43 -18.58
C THR A 300 15.38 12.17 -17.48
N SER A 301 14.80 13.30 -17.80
CA SER A 301 13.90 14.06 -16.90
C SER A 301 12.48 14.08 -17.43
N ALA A 302 11.50 14.30 -16.54
CA ALA A 302 10.12 14.47 -16.96
C ALA A 302 9.96 15.68 -17.89
N ARG A 303 10.73 16.77 -17.65
CA ARG A 303 10.74 17.96 -18.51
C ARG A 303 11.28 17.67 -19.91
N ASP A 304 12.35 16.89 -20.03
CA ASP A 304 12.91 16.55 -21.33
C ASP A 304 11.99 15.63 -22.14
N LEU A 305 11.32 14.66 -21.50
CA LEU A 305 10.30 13.85 -22.16
C LEU A 305 9.08 14.70 -22.60
N THR A 306 8.63 15.62 -21.74
CA THR A 306 7.56 16.58 -22.10
C THR A 306 8.00 17.44 -23.29
N LYS A 307 9.22 17.99 -23.27
CA LYS A 307 9.79 18.73 -24.39
C LYS A 307 9.81 17.91 -25.68
N PHE A 308 10.20 16.62 -25.60
CA PHE A 308 10.16 15.72 -26.75
C PHE A 308 8.76 15.60 -27.33
N MET A 309 7.77 15.31 -26.48
CA MET A 309 6.39 15.11 -26.89
C MET A 309 5.74 16.40 -27.43
N VAL A 310 6.06 17.56 -26.84
CA VAL A 310 5.66 18.88 -27.39
C VAL A 310 6.24 19.08 -28.79
N GLY A 311 7.53 18.84 -28.96
CA GLY A 311 8.19 18.98 -30.26
C GLY A 311 7.69 17.99 -31.31
N LEU A 312 7.24 16.81 -30.88
CA LEU A 312 6.56 15.84 -31.75
C LEU A 312 5.17 16.32 -32.14
N GLU A 313 4.35 16.79 -31.19
CA GLU A 313 2.99 17.26 -31.49
C GLU A 313 2.98 18.49 -32.36
N THR A 314 3.85 19.45 -32.10
CA THR A 314 3.95 20.70 -32.87
C THR A 314 4.73 20.57 -34.18
N GLY A 315 5.39 19.45 -34.42
CA GLY A 315 6.25 19.27 -35.61
C GLY A 315 7.59 20.01 -35.56
N THR A 316 7.96 20.65 -34.43
CA THR A 316 9.19 21.43 -34.29
C THR A 316 10.44 20.57 -34.04
N LEU A 317 10.28 19.36 -33.51
CA LEU A 317 11.37 18.42 -33.28
C LEU A 317 11.45 17.36 -34.38
N VAL A 318 10.30 16.81 -34.77
CA VAL A 318 10.13 15.82 -35.82
C VAL A 318 8.93 16.25 -36.69
N SER A 319 9.08 16.26 -38.01
CA SER A 319 8.04 16.71 -38.94
C SER A 319 7.77 15.72 -40.06
N GLY A 320 6.72 15.97 -40.85
CA GLY A 320 6.37 15.18 -42.04
C GLY A 320 6.13 13.69 -41.73
N ALA A 321 6.47 12.83 -42.70
CA ALA A 321 6.22 11.38 -42.61
C ALA A 321 6.88 10.69 -41.41
N GLN A 322 8.00 11.20 -40.91
CA GLN A 322 8.66 10.66 -39.70
C GLN A 322 7.84 10.94 -38.46
N ARG A 323 7.27 12.15 -38.34
CA ARG A 323 6.35 12.50 -37.26
C ARG A 323 5.10 11.62 -37.27
N ASP A 324 4.47 11.47 -38.44
CA ASP A 324 3.24 10.69 -38.59
C ASP A 324 3.48 9.22 -38.27
N ARG A 325 4.64 8.68 -38.69
CA ARG A 325 5.05 7.32 -38.38
C ARG A 325 5.23 7.09 -36.90
N LEU A 326 5.92 8.01 -36.21
CA LEU A 326 6.14 7.89 -34.75
C LEU A 326 4.82 8.03 -33.99
N LEU A 327 3.99 9.02 -34.29
CA LEU A 327 2.64 9.17 -33.71
C LEU A 327 1.81 7.90 -33.91
N SER A 328 1.77 7.37 -35.15
CA SER A 328 1.06 6.11 -35.43
C SER A 328 1.54 4.95 -34.55
N SER A 329 2.84 4.84 -34.29
CA SER A 329 3.40 3.82 -33.41
C SER A 329 2.99 4.03 -31.95
N LEU A 330 3.08 5.27 -31.45
CA LEU A 330 2.73 5.64 -30.08
C LEU A 330 1.24 5.44 -29.79
N GLY A 331 0.37 5.54 -30.78
CA GLY A 331 -1.07 5.28 -30.63
C GLY A 331 -1.45 3.80 -30.60
N ARG A 332 -0.54 2.88 -30.99
CA ARG A 332 -0.85 1.45 -31.22
C ARG A 332 -0.17 0.47 -30.27
N HIS A 333 0.73 0.96 -29.38
CA HIS A 333 1.41 0.03 -28.47
C HIS A 333 0.45 -0.57 -27.43
N PRO A 334 0.71 -1.80 -26.91
CA PRO A 334 -0.23 -2.52 -26.06
C PRO A 334 -0.23 -2.06 -24.58
N TYR A 335 0.76 -1.28 -24.13
CA TYR A 335 0.95 -0.93 -22.72
C TYR A 335 0.21 0.36 -22.34
N ARG A 336 -1.12 0.36 -22.43
CA ARG A 336 -1.95 1.56 -22.28
C ARG A 336 -2.57 1.72 -20.89
N TYR A 337 -1.84 1.35 -19.85
CA TYR A 337 -2.36 1.25 -18.48
C TYR A 337 -2.18 2.51 -17.63
N GLY A 338 -1.34 3.45 -18.05
CA GLY A 338 -1.02 4.70 -17.35
C GLY A 338 -1.92 5.86 -17.76
N ILE A 339 -1.31 6.86 -18.39
CA ILE A 339 -2.01 8.08 -18.87
C ILE A 339 -3.23 7.73 -19.73
N PRO A 340 -3.16 6.78 -20.70
CA PRO A 340 -4.33 6.43 -21.51
C PRO A 340 -5.55 5.95 -20.72
N THR A 341 -5.35 5.21 -19.64
CA THR A 341 -6.43 4.73 -18.75
C THR A 341 -7.02 5.84 -17.89
N GLY A 342 -6.21 6.86 -17.59
CA GLY A 342 -6.63 8.00 -16.75
C GLY A 342 -7.31 9.12 -17.53
N SER A 343 -6.99 9.27 -18.80
CA SER A 343 -7.44 10.39 -19.66
C SER A 343 -8.79 10.14 -20.31
N LYS A 344 -9.53 11.23 -20.53
CA LYS A 344 -10.73 11.28 -21.38
C LYS A 344 -10.40 11.63 -22.84
N GLY A 345 -9.15 11.95 -23.15
CA GLY A 345 -8.67 12.33 -24.47
C GLY A 345 -8.16 11.14 -25.29
N GLN A 346 -7.87 11.42 -26.57
CA GLN A 346 -7.08 10.50 -27.37
C GLN A 346 -5.60 10.67 -27.01
N VAL A 347 -4.89 9.55 -26.78
CA VAL A 347 -3.55 9.55 -26.22
C VAL A 347 -2.54 8.86 -27.12
N TRP A 348 -1.39 9.47 -27.32
CA TRP A 348 -0.19 8.93 -27.93
C TRP A 348 0.90 8.94 -26.87
N ASP A 349 1.34 7.78 -26.43
CA ASP A 349 2.25 7.67 -25.29
C ASP A 349 3.42 6.73 -25.51
N LYS A 350 4.45 6.89 -24.73
CA LYS A 350 5.54 5.93 -24.59
C LYS A 350 5.77 5.61 -23.15
N VAL A 351 5.51 4.37 -22.80
CA VAL A 351 5.82 3.84 -21.46
C VAL A 351 7.29 3.44 -21.33
N GLY A 352 7.77 3.47 -20.10
CA GLY A 352 9.05 2.92 -19.70
C GLY A 352 8.95 2.21 -18.37
N PHE A 353 9.42 0.98 -18.27
CA PHE A 353 9.51 0.27 -17.02
C PHE A 353 10.81 -0.52 -16.94
N VAL A 354 11.45 -0.46 -15.79
CA VAL A 354 12.67 -1.23 -15.47
C VAL A 354 12.85 -1.20 -13.95
N TRP A 355 13.21 -2.32 -13.35
CA TRP A 355 13.31 -2.50 -11.91
C TRP A 355 11.99 -2.06 -11.24
N ASN A 356 12.05 -1.03 -10.38
CA ASN A 356 10.88 -0.43 -9.74
C ASN A 356 10.49 0.95 -10.31
N TYR A 357 11.02 1.33 -11.48
CA TYR A 357 10.62 2.55 -12.17
C TYR A 357 9.49 2.24 -13.16
N VAL A 358 8.47 3.10 -13.15
CA VAL A 358 7.34 3.07 -14.09
C VAL A 358 7.09 4.50 -14.57
N ASN A 359 7.26 4.71 -15.85
CA ASN A 359 7.22 6.02 -16.49
C ASN A 359 6.21 6.03 -17.64
N ASP A 360 5.58 7.17 -17.86
CA ASP A 360 4.68 7.39 -19.00
C ASP A 360 4.79 8.84 -19.49
N ALA A 361 5.02 9.01 -20.78
CA ALA A 361 5.11 10.32 -21.43
C ALA A 361 4.12 10.35 -22.61
N ALA A 362 3.21 11.31 -22.62
CA ALA A 362 2.08 11.31 -23.53
C ALA A 362 1.75 12.68 -24.11
N ILE A 363 1.25 12.67 -25.36
CA ILE A 363 0.45 13.69 -25.97
C ILE A 363 -1.02 13.30 -25.75
N VAL A 364 -1.82 14.22 -25.25
CA VAL A 364 -3.25 14.01 -25.01
C VAL A 364 -4.06 15.06 -25.77
N ARG A 365 -4.87 14.64 -26.71
CA ARG A 365 -5.90 15.48 -27.34
C ARG A 365 -7.22 15.28 -26.61
N HIS A 366 -7.39 16.07 -25.58
CA HIS A 366 -8.61 16.09 -24.77
C HIS A 366 -9.70 16.89 -25.49
N PRO A 367 -11.02 16.58 -25.36
CA PRO A 367 -12.10 17.35 -26.00
C PRO A 367 -12.09 18.87 -25.70
N ARG A 368 -11.43 19.28 -24.60
CA ARG A 368 -11.34 20.67 -24.17
C ARG A 368 -9.95 21.31 -24.38
N GLY A 369 -9.01 20.61 -25.02
CA GLY A 369 -7.70 21.17 -25.35
C GLY A 369 -6.59 20.13 -25.35
N THR A 370 -5.53 20.38 -26.11
CA THR A 370 -4.37 19.51 -26.23
C THR A 370 -3.35 19.84 -25.16
N TYR A 371 -2.82 18.80 -24.52
CA TYR A 371 -1.71 18.95 -23.58
C TYR A 371 -0.72 17.79 -23.70
N VAL A 372 0.47 18.01 -23.18
CA VAL A 372 1.51 16.99 -23.04
C VAL A 372 1.80 16.80 -21.57
N MET A 373 1.94 15.56 -21.16
CA MET A 373 2.22 15.21 -19.77
C MET A 373 3.22 14.06 -19.69
N THR A 374 4.13 14.19 -18.75
CA THR A 374 5.04 13.11 -18.36
C THR A 374 4.92 12.88 -16.86
N ILE A 375 4.71 11.63 -16.48
CA ILE A 375 4.74 11.17 -15.10
C ILE A 375 5.78 10.04 -15.01
N MET A 376 6.84 10.27 -14.24
CA MET A 376 7.85 9.28 -13.94
C MET A 376 7.74 8.89 -12.47
N THR A 377 7.85 7.60 -12.16
CA THR A 377 7.68 7.11 -10.79
C THR A 377 8.69 6.03 -10.42
N ARG A 378 8.94 5.89 -9.12
CA ARG A 378 9.71 4.80 -8.53
C ARG A 378 8.87 4.12 -7.45
N GLY A 379 8.68 2.78 -7.58
CA GLY A 379 7.88 1.99 -6.62
C GLY A 379 6.37 2.22 -6.71
N GLN A 380 5.88 2.79 -7.83
CA GLN A 380 4.45 2.96 -8.08
C GLN A 380 4.00 2.13 -9.29
N SER A 381 2.68 2.05 -9.49
CA SER A 381 2.06 1.31 -10.58
C SER A 381 1.53 2.24 -11.68
N TYR A 382 1.22 1.69 -12.86
CA TYR A 382 0.47 2.41 -13.89
C TYR A 382 -0.90 2.87 -13.41
N GLY A 383 -1.55 2.12 -12.50
CA GLY A 383 -2.81 2.54 -11.88
C GLY A 383 -2.67 3.84 -11.07
N ALA A 384 -1.53 4.06 -10.42
CA ALA A 384 -1.24 5.33 -9.74
C ALA A 384 -1.06 6.48 -10.74
N ILE A 385 -0.37 6.24 -11.87
CA ILE A 385 -0.26 7.22 -12.97
C ILE A 385 -1.65 7.55 -13.53
N ALA A 386 -2.50 6.55 -13.78
CA ALA A 386 -3.86 6.75 -14.25
C ALA A 386 -4.73 7.55 -13.25
N ALA A 387 -4.58 7.31 -11.96
CA ALA A 387 -5.29 8.07 -10.93
C ALA A 387 -4.83 9.55 -10.89
N MET A 388 -3.53 9.79 -10.99
CA MET A 388 -2.99 11.15 -11.10
C MET A 388 -3.48 11.86 -12.36
N THR A 389 -3.52 11.18 -13.49
CA THR A 389 -4.04 11.73 -14.77
C THR A 389 -5.49 12.19 -14.64
N ARG A 390 -6.37 11.35 -14.07
CA ARG A 390 -7.79 11.72 -13.85
C ARG A 390 -7.94 13.00 -13.03
N GLU A 391 -7.16 13.12 -11.97
CA GLU A 391 -7.24 14.29 -11.11
C GLU A 391 -6.62 15.54 -11.77
N ILE A 392 -5.55 15.38 -12.53
CA ILE A 392 -4.96 16.46 -13.34
C ILE A 392 -5.99 16.99 -14.35
N GLU A 393 -6.66 16.10 -15.09
CA GLU A 393 -7.71 16.51 -16.03
C GLU A 393 -8.90 17.18 -15.33
N ARG A 394 -9.31 16.67 -14.15
CA ARG A 394 -10.37 17.30 -13.35
C ARG A 394 -10.03 18.74 -12.92
N ILE A 395 -8.75 19.01 -12.66
CA ILE A 395 -8.29 20.37 -12.32
C ILE A 395 -8.17 21.24 -13.58
N MET A 396 -7.63 20.69 -14.65
CA MET A 396 -7.44 21.44 -15.91
C MET A 396 -8.75 21.70 -16.65
N TYR A 397 -9.70 20.78 -16.55
CA TYR A 397 -10.94 20.75 -17.33
C TYR A 397 -12.14 20.39 -16.45
N PRO A 398 -12.51 21.24 -15.47
CA PRO A 398 -13.58 21.00 -14.49
C PRO A 398 -14.96 20.79 -15.11
#